data_986f669d45b96cda0f72e713ccf80a87
#
_entry.id   986f669d45b96cda0f72e713ccf80a87
#
_cell.length_a   1.000
_cell.length_b   1.000
_cell.length_c   1.000
_cell.angle_alpha   90.00
_cell.angle_beta   90.00
_cell.angle_gamma   90.00
#
_symmetry.space_group_name_H-M   'P 1'
#
loop_
_entity.id
_entity.type
_entity.pdbx_description
1 polymer ?
#
loop_
_entity_poly.entity_id
_entity_poly.type
_entity_poly.pdbx_seq_one_letter_code
_entity_poly.pdbx_strand_id
1 'polypeptide(L)'
;MLKKITLILTLLCMLVLTATGSNRRFTLVIDPGHGGHDVGARGAISKEKNINLSVALQFGKYVERNMPDVRVIYTRKTDVFIPLKQRANIANRANADLFISVHTNALPAGKIARGFETYTLGMHRAKDNLDVAMRENSVISMEKGYQHTYQGFDPRSSESYIIFEFIQGKNMERSVELARNIQRKVCSGANRPDKGVHQAGFLVLRETSMPSCLIELGFITTADEERLLNDASRVDDIARGIYEGFAQYRNKYDKSISVPYRAADTESVPVAKIVSDTKQEKDERRAEEADTAPRRTVKQVETRATKAKTVQ
;
A
#
# COMPACT_ATOMS: atom_id res chain seq x y z
N MET A 1 53.12 -27.30 21.42
CA MET A 1 52.80 -26.43 20.30
C MET A 1 51.43 -26.74 19.68
N LEU A 2 51.16 -27.99 19.31
CA LEU A 2 49.92 -28.40 18.62
C LEU A 2 48.64 -27.99 19.36
N LYS A 3 48.55 -28.19 20.69
CA LYS A 3 47.40 -27.78 21.50
C LYS A 3 47.11 -26.27 21.53
N LYS A 4 48.15 -25.44 21.43
CA LYS A 4 48.01 -23.98 21.36
C LYS A 4 47.52 -23.54 19.98
N ILE A 5 47.98 -24.22 18.93
CA ILE A 5 47.55 -23.95 17.53
C ILE A 5 46.07 -24.36 17.34
N THR A 6 45.66 -25.52 17.88
CA THR A 6 44.24 -25.95 17.85
C THR A 6 43.33 -25.00 18.63
N LEU A 7 43.74 -24.50 19.76
CA LEU A 7 42.97 -23.53 20.54
C LEU A 7 42.81 -22.19 19.83
N ILE A 8 43.87 -21.71 19.17
CA ILE A 8 43.80 -20.46 18.36
C ILE A 8 42.90 -20.66 17.13
N LEU A 9 42.99 -21.81 16.47
CA LEU A 9 42.15 -22.12 15.30
C LEU A 9 40.66 -22.25 15.67
N THR A 10 40.34 -22.88 16.82
CA THR A 10 38.95 -22.96 17.31
C THR A 10 38.44 -21.61 17.78
N LEU A 11 39.25 -20.77 18.36
CA LEU A 11 38.87 -19.39 18.74
C LEU A 11 38.62 -18.52 17.51
N LEU A 12 39.46 -18.67 16.47
CA LEU A 12 39.32 -17.99 15.18
C LEU A 12 38.04 -18.44 14.44
N CYS A 13 37.78 -19.76 14.43
CA CYS A 13 36.52 -20.29 13.86
C CYS A 13 35.27 -19.81 14.63
N MET A 14 35.32 -19.73 15.96
CA MET A 14 34.23 -19.14 16.74
C MET A 14 34.04 -17.66 16.45
N LEU A 15 35.11 -16.90 16.24
CA LEU A 15 35.02 -15.48 15.89
C LEU A 15 34.39 -15.27 14.50
N VAL A 16 34.68 -16.14 13.53
CA VAL A 16 34.10 -16.09 12.20
C VAL A 16 32.62 -16.47 12.19
N LEU A 17 32.22 -17.42 13.04
CA LEU A 17 30.82 -17.83 13.21
C LEU A 17 29.92 -16.76 13.86
N THR A 18 30.51 -15.89 14.69
CA THR A 18 29.75 -14.78 15.32
C THR A 18 29.59 -13.55 14.37
N ALA A 19 30.39 -13.48 13.31
CA ALA A 19 30.34 -12.37 12.34
C ALA A 19 29.22 -12.52 11.28
N THR A 20 28.51 -13.64 11.23
CA THR A 20 27.30 -13.77 10.40
C THR A 20 26.11 -13.16 11.13
N GLY A 21 26.21 -11.89 11.51
CA GLY A 21 25.04 -11.08 11.83
C GLY A 21 24.08 -11.18 10.65
N SER A 22 22.84 -11.58 10.91
CA SER A 22 21.79 -11.69 9.90
C SER A 22 21.77 -10.43 9.02
N ASN A 23 22.31 -10.55 7.82
CA ASN A 23 22.37 -9.47 6.83
C ASN A 23 20.99 -9.25 6.19
N ARG A 24 19.92 -9.41 7.01
CA ARG A 24 18.54 -9.23 6.59
C ARG A 24 18.27 -7.74 6.45
N ARG A 25 18.04 -7.31 5.23
CA ARG A 25 17.60 -5.94 4.94
C ARG A 25 16.25 -5.66 5.61
N PHE A 26 16.11 -4.49 6.20
CA PHE A 26 14.81 -3.99 6.63
C PHE A 26 13.84 -3.98 5.44
N THR A 27 12.69 -4.62 5.59
CA THR A 27 11.72 -4.77 4.51
C THR A 27 10.48 -3.93 4.79
N LEU A 28 10.25 -2.94 3.94
CA LEU A 28 9.05 -2.09 3.93
C LEU A 28 8.11 -2.56 2.83
N VAL A 29 6.84 -2.83 3.18
CA VAL A 29 5.78 -3.02 2.20
C VAL A 29 4.93 -1.76 2.12
N ILE A 30 4.80 -1.23 0.92
CA ILE A 30 3.93 -0.10 0.57
C ILE A 30 2.73 -0.65 -0.20
N ASP A 31 1.55 -0.35 0.28
CA ASP A 31 0.29 -0.83 -0.27
C ASP A 31 -0.53 0.33 -0.83
N PRO A 32 -0.45 0.64 -2.14
CA PRO A 32 -1.38 1.56 -2.77
C PRO A 32 -2.78 0.96 -2.77
N GLY A 33 -3.71 1.51 -1.98
CA GLY A 33 -5.08 1.01 -1.87
C GLY A 33 -5.80 0.98 -3.21
N HIS A 34 -6.80 0.08 -3.35
CA HIS A 34 -7.61 -0.11 -4.55
C HIS A 34 -6.80 -0.55 -5.79
N GLY A 35 -7.36 -0.38 -7.00
CA GLY A 35 -6.69 -0.71 -8.26
C GLY A 35 -7.54 -1.55 -9.21
N GLY A 36 -7.28 -1.46 -10.51
CA GLY A 36 -8.03 -2.17 -11.54
C GLY A 36 -9.51 -1.77 -11.57
N HIS A 37 -10.40 -2.74 -11.43
CA HIS A 37 -11.85 -2.51 -11.37
C HIS A 37 -12.32 -1.89 -10.04
N ASP A 38 -11.58 -2.04 -8.97
CA ASP A 38 -11.81 -1.31 -7.72
C ASP A 38 -11.21 0.09 -7.83
N VAL A 39 -12.06 1.07 -8.05
CA VAL A 39 -11.63 2.45 -8.25
C VAL A 39 -11.44 3.22 -6.95
N GLY A 40 -11.90 2.68 -5.81
CA GLY A 40 -12.04 3.41 -4.56
C GLY A 40 -13.08 4.53 -4.66
N ALA A 41 -12.91 5.55 -3.85
CA ALA A 41 -13.73 6.75 -3.91
C ALA A 41 -13.52 7.51 -5.23
N ARG A 42 -14.58 8.25 -5.64
CA ARG A 42 -14.58 9.06 -6.85
C ARG A 42 -14.68 10.54 -6.47
N GLY A 43 -13.76 11.32 -6.97
CA GLY A 43 -13.86 12.76 -7.00
C GLY A 43 -14.54 13.27 -8.26
N ALA A 44 -14.51 14.57 -8.48
CA ALA A 44 -15.02 15.20 -9.68
C ALA A 44 -14.09 14.99 -10.90
N ILE A 45 -12.78 14.95 -10.68
CA ILE A 45 -11.74 14.91 -11.74
C ILE A 45 -10.83 13.68 -11.63
N SER A 46 -10.87 12.94 -10.53
CA SER A 46 -9.93 11.86 -10.25
C SER A 46 -10.59 10.64 -9.58
N LYS A 47 -9.81 9.59 -9.43
CA LYS A 47 -10.17 8.35 -8.73
C LYS A 47 -9.13 8.09 -7.65
N GLU A 48 -9.57 7.65 -6.50
CA GLU A 48 -8.73 7.35 -5.35
C GLU A 48 -7.55 6.43 -5.71
N LYS A 49 -7.80 5.33 -6.43
CA LYS A 49 -6.76 4.38 -6.83
C LYS A 49 -5.55 5.02 -7.52
N ASN A 50 -5.77 6.12 -8.27
CA ASN A 50 -4.70 6.81 -9.01
C ASN A 50 -3.89 7.71 -8.08
N ILE A 51 -4.55 8.43 -7.18
CA ILE A 51 -3.91 9.25 -6.16
C ILE A 51 -3.05 8.36 -5.25
N ASN A 52 -3.64 7.28 -4.74
CA ASN A 52 -2.95 6.32 -3.86
C ASN A 52 -1.69 5.75 -4.52
N LEU A 53 -1.79 5.35 -5.79
CA LEU A 53 -0.65 4.83 -6.54
C LEU A 53 0.45 5.89 -6.71
N SER A 54 0.06 7.10 -7.08
CA SER A 54 0.97 8.21 -7.31
C SER A 54 1.80 8.53 -6.06
N VAL A 55 1.13 8.75 -4.91
CA VAL A 55 1.80 9.07 -3.64
C VAL A 55 2.65 7.90 -3.15
N ALA A 56 2.13 6.67 -3.23
CA ALA A 56 2.84 5.48 -2.79
C ALA A 56 4.14 5.23 -3.58
N LEU A 57 4.11 5.41 -4.91
CA LEU A 57 5.30 5.28 -5.74
C LEU A 57 6.32 6.39 -5.47
N GLN A 58 5.85 7.63 -5.27
CA GLN A 58 6.74 8.74 -4.93
C GLN A 58 7.39 8.55 -3.56
N PHE A 59 6.62 8.12 -2.55
CA PHE A 59 7.15 7.75 -1.23
C PHE A 59 8.22 6.65 -1.33
N GLY A 60 7.92 5.59 -2.07
CA GLY A 60 8.87 4.50 -2.24
C GLY A 60 10.15 4.92 -2.94
N LYS A 61 10.10 5.83 -3.93
CA LYS A 61 11.28 6.41 -4.56
C LYS A 61 12.17 7.16 -3.56
N TYR A 62 11.57 7.92 -2.63
CA TYR A 62 12.33 8.54 -1.55
C TYR A 62 13.07 7.50 -0.69
N VAL A 63 12.39 6.38 -0.35
CA VAL A 63 13.03 5.30 0.42
C VAL A 63 14.15 4.65 -0.37
N GLU A 64 13.89 4.24 -1.62
CA GLU A 64 14.86 3.55 -2.49
C GLU A 64 16.11 4.39 -2.75
N ARG A 65 15.94 5.73 -2.90
CA ARG A 65 17.05 6.67 -3.14
C ARG A 65 17.88 6.92 -1.89
N ASN A 66 17.24 7.13 -0.74
CA ASN A 66 17.91 7.63 0.46
C ASN A 66 18.24 6.52 1.48
N MET A 67 17.69 5.32 1.31
CA MET A 67 17.90 4.17 2.19
C MET A 67 18.14 2.89 1.38
N PRO A 68 19.33 2.74 0.74
CA PRO A 68 19.62 1.60 -0.14
C PRO A 68 19.67 0.26 0.60
N ASP A 69 19.76 0.28 1.92
CA ASP A 69 19.70 -0.89 2.82
C ASP A 69 18.25 -1.29 3.18
N VAL A 70 17.24 -0.55 2.73
CA VAL A 70 15.82 -0.93 2.83
C VAL A 70 15.39 -1.66 1.57
N ARG A 71 14.74 -2.80 1.75
CA ARG A 71 14.03 -3.51 0.69
C ARG A 71 12.61 -2.99 0.61
N VAL A 72 12.27 -2.29 -0.46
CA VAL A 72 10.90 -1.81 -0.72
C VAL A 72 10.16 -2.84 -1.57
N ILE A 73 8.96 -3.22 -1.12
CA ILE A 73 8.02 -4.08 -1.84
C ILE A 73 6.71 -3.33 -1.95
N TYR A 74 6.13 -3.32 -3.15
CA TYR A 74 4.81 -2.76 -3.38
C TYR A 74 3.79 -3.88 -3.57
N THR A 75 2.57 -3.73 -3.06
CA THR A 75 1.51 -4.67 -3.38
C THR A 75 1.08 -4.55 -4.84
N ARG A 76 1.14 -3.33 -5.40
CA ARG A 76 1.02 -3.03 -6.84
C ARG A 76 1.88 -1.84 -7.22
N LYS A 77 2.37 -1.83 -8.45
CA LYS A 77 3.06 -0.68 -9.08
C LYS A 77 2.28 -0.11 -10.26
N THR A 78 1.22 -0.78 -10.67
CA THR A 78 0.37 -0.44 -11.81
C THR A 78 -1.10 -0.44 -11.40
N ASP A 79 -2.00 -0.10 -12.31
CA ASP A 79 -3.44 -0.10 -12.09
C ASP A 79 -4.02 -1.52 -12.21
N VAL A 80 -3.74 -2.37 -11.22
CA VAL A 80 -4.23 -3.74 -11.11
C VAL A 80 -5.00 -3.94 -9.80
N PHE A 81 -6.01 -4.80 -9.81
CA PHE A 81 -6.74 -5.20 -8.61
C PHE A 81 -5.95 -6.26 -7.82
N ILE A 82 -5.76 -6.02 -6.54
CA ILE A 82 -5.20 -7.00 -5.60
C ILE A 82 -6.20 -7.22 -4.46
N PRO A 83 -6.69 -8.44 -4.24
CA PRO A 83 -7.55 -8.78 -3.12
C PRO A 83 -6.96 -8.37 -1.78
N LEU A 84 -7.80 -7.95 -0.84
CA LEU A 84 -7.36 -7.34 0.41
C LEU A 84 -6.45 -8.28 1.22
N LYS A 85 -6.85 -9.55 1.37
CA LYS A 85 -6.02 -10.57 2.05
C LYS A 85 -4.70 -10.83 1.34
N GLN A 86 -4.66 -10.71 0.01
CA GLN A 86 -3.43 -10.90 -0.75
C GLN A 86 -2.42 -9.78 -0.49
N ARG A 87 -2.86 -8.55 -0.26
CA ARG A 87 -1.98 -7.41 0.11
C ARG A 87 -1.21 -7.73 1.41
N ALA A 88 -1.93 -8.15 2.45
CA ALA A 88 -1.32 -8.58 3.70
C ALA A 88 -0.42 -9.82 3.52
N ASN A 89 -0.84 -10.80 2.70
CA ASN A 89 -0.04 -11.99 2.41
C ASN A 89 1.29 -11.67 1.71
N ILE A 90 1.33 -10.66 0.85
CA ILE A 90 2.60 -10.18 0.24
C ILE A 90 3.57 -9.75 1.35
N ALA A 91 3.10 -8.97 2.32
CA ALA A 91 3.91 -8.50 3.43
C ALA A 91 4.33 -9.65 4.36
N ASN A 92 3.39 -10.54 4.72
CA ASN A 92 3.64 -11.66 5.61
C ASN A 92 4.67 -12.66 5.01
N ARG A 93 4.52 -13.02 3.73
CA ARG A 93 5.46 -13.91 3.03
C ARG A 93 6.86 -13.29 2.86
N ALA A 94 6.92 -11.97 2.73
CA ALA A 94 8.19 -11.25 2.66
C ALA A 94 8.87 -11.12 4.03
N ASN A 95 8.23 -11.55 5.12
CA ASN A 95 8.62 -11.28 6.50
C ASN A 95 8.91 -9.77 6.68
N ALA A 96 8.01 -8.92 6.21
CA ALA A 96 8.20 -7.48 6.24
C ALA A 96 8.33 -6.96 7.68
N ASP A 97 9.09 -5.89 7.85
CA ASP A 97 9.27 -5.21 9.13
C ASP A 97 8.21 -4.16 9.35
N LEU A 98 7.65 -3.62 8.25
CA LEU A 98 6.57 -2.63 8.26
C LEU A 98 5.64 -2.80 7.05
N PHE A 99 4.37 -2.44 7.27
CA PHE A 99 3.36 -2.34 6.23
C PHE A 99 2.66 -0.97 6.31
N ILE A 100 2.64 -0.22 5.21
CA ILE A 100 1.99 1.09 5.10
C ILE A 100 1.02 1.05 3.94
N SER A 101 -0.28 1.14 4.25
CA SER A 101 -1.35 1.27 3.25
C SER A 101 -1.66 2.75 3.01
N VAL A 102 -1.89 3.11 1.75
CA VAL A 102 -2.10 4.50 1.30
C VAL A 102 -3.46 4.60 0.63
N HIS A 103 -4.33 5.44 1.20
CA HIS A 103 -5.71 5.67 0.82
C HIS A 103 -6.04 7.17 0.73
N THR A 104 -7.19 7.49 0.19
CA THR A 104 -7.72 8.85 0.09
C THR A 104 -9.18 8.87 0.50
N ASN A 105 -9.48 9.52 1.61
CA ASN A 105 -10.77 9.55 2.26
C ASN A 105 -11.87 10.20 1.40
N ALA A 106 -13.10 9.86 1.69
CA ALA A 106 -14.29 10.44 1.07
C ALA A 106 -15.39 10.70 2.10
N LEU A 107 -16.18 11.71 1.86
CA LEU A 107 -17.33 12.07 2.71
C LEU A 107 -18.63 11.89 1.94
N PRO A 108 -19.74 11.64 2.67
CA PRO A 108 -21.08 11.73 2.09
C PRO A 108 -21.36 13.10 1.46
N ALA A 109 -22.26 13.13 0.48
CA ALA A 109 -22.66 14.35 -0.19
C ALA A 109 -23.03 15.47 0.79
N GLY A 110 -22.57 16.68 0.51
CA GLY A 110 -22.83 17.87 1.34
C GLY A 110 -21.90 18.04 2.55
N LYS A 111 -21.06 17.06 2.87
CA LYS A 111 -20.03 17.21 3.91
C LYS A 111 -18.71 17.65 3.32
N ILE A 112 -17.99 18.49 4.06
CA ILE A 112 -16.67 19.02 3.68
C ILE A 112 -15.70 18.78 4.83
N ALA A 113 -14.54 18.20 4.53
CA ALA A 113 -13.41 18.14 5.43
C ALA A 113 -12.10 18.31 4.65
N ARG A 114 -11.05 18.66 5.38
CA ARG A 114 -9.69 18.85 4.85
C ARG A 114 -8.70 18.29 5.83
N GLY A 115 -7.58 17.83 5.31
CA GLY A 115 -6.44 17.44 6.13
C GLY A 115 -6.06 15.98 5.96
N PHE A 116 -5.05 15.61 6.69
CA PHE A 116 -4.39 14.32 6.67
C PHE A 116 -4.69 13.57 7.97
N GLU A 117 -4.93 12.28 7.88
CA GLU A 117 -5.15 11.41 9.03
C GLU A 117 -4.49 10.05 8.85
N THR A 118 -4.14 9.40 9.95
CA THR A 118 -3.58 8.06 9.95
C THR A 118 -4.36 7.14 10.86
N TYR A 119 -4.40 5.87 10.48
CA TYR A 119 -5.14 4.84 11.21
C TYR A 119 -4.23 3.67 11.58
N THR A 120 -4.49 3.10 12.74
CA THR A 120 -3.94 1.81 13.17
C THR A 120 -5.07 0.84 13.46
N LEU A 121 -4.75 -0.45 13.46
CA LEU A 121 -5.71 -1.47 13.85
C LEU A 121 -6.13 -1.28 15.31
N GLY A 122 -7.41 -1.35 15.58
CA GLY A 122 -7.97 -1.29 16.93
C GLY A 122 -9.44 -0.96 16.95
N MET A 123 -9.97 -0.75 18.14
CA MET A 123 -11.34 -0.36 18.33
C MET A 123 -11.57 1.09 17.84
N HIS A 124 -12.61 1.28 17.06
CA HIS A 124 -13.05 2.61 16.68
C HIS A 124 -13.73 3.32 17.90
N ARG A 125 -13.28 4.51 18.23
CA ARG A 125 -13.86 5.30 19.32
C ARG A 125 -14.92 6.30 18.85
N ALA A 126 -14.93 6.62 17.56
CA ALA A 126 -15.88 7.52 16.94
C ALA A 126 -16.58 6.82 15.76
N LYS A 127 -17.85 7.17 15.55
CA LYS A 127 -18.66 6.62 14.45
C LYS A 127 -17.99 6.89 13.09
N ASP A 128 -17.43 8.07 12.88
CA ASP A 128 -16.79 8.42 11.62
C ASP A 128 -15.60 7.47 11.29
N ASN A 129 -14.87 6.99 12.30
CA ASN A 129 -13.80 6.03 12.12
C ASN A 129 -14.30 4.65 11.68
N LEU A 130 -15.48 4.24 12.21
CA LEU A 130 -16.15 3.02 11.74
C LEU A 130 -16.60 3.17 10.30
N ASP A 131 -17.19 4.30 9.93
CA ASP A 131 -17.68 4.55 8.57
C ASP A 131 -16.53 4.47 7.54
N VAL A 132 -15.34 4.99 7.88
CA VAL A 132 -14.13 4.84 7.05
C VAL A 132 -13.74 3.37 6.91
N ALA A 133 -13.63 2.63 8.03
CA ALA A 133 -13.27 1.21 7.97
C ALA A 133 -14.30 0.37 7.20
N MET A 134 -15.59 0.65 7.35
CA MET A 134 -16.66 -0.04 6.60
C MET A 134 -16.54 0.22 5.10
N ARG A 135 -16.23 1.45 4.70
CA ARG A 135 -16.02 1.80 3.30
C ARG A 135 -14.83 1.03 2.72
N GLU A 136 -13.68 1.08 3.38
CA GLU A 136 -12.46 0.42 2.91
C GLU A 136 -12.58 -1.10 2.90
N ASN A 137 -13.20 -1.69 3.90
CA ASN A 137 -13.43 -3.13 3.94
C ASN A 137 -14.49 -3.61 2.94
N SER A 138 -15.36 -2.71 2.43
CA SER A 138 -16.42 -3.08 1.49
C SER A 138 -15.91 -3.70 0.18
N VAL A 139 -14.65 -3.45 -0.16
CA VAL A 139 -13.97 -4.02 -1.34
C VAL A 139 -14.00 -5.56 -1.36
N ILE A 140 -14.02 -6.21 -0.19
CA ILE A 140 -14.07 -7.69 -0.13
C ILE A 140 -15.30 -8.25 -0.83
N SER A 141 -16.41 -7.48 -0.92
CA SER A 141 -17.61 -7.90 -1.64
C SER A 141 -17.39 -8.10 -3.15
N MET A 142 -16.31 -7.55 -3.70
CA MET A 142 -15.89 -7.74 -5.10
C MET A 142 -15.04 -9.01 -5.28
N GLU A 143 -14.61 -9.64 -4.19
CA GLU A 143 -13.75 -10.82 -4.20
C GLU A 143 -14.58 -12.11 -4.28
N LYS A 144 -14.21 -13.04 -5.17
CA LYS A 144 -14.89 -14.34 -5.25
C LYS A 144 -14.70 -15.13 -3.95
N GLY A 145 -15.79 -15.61 -3.37
CA GLY A 145 -15.76 -16.44 -2.17
C GLY A 145 -15.33 -15.69 -0.90
N TYR A 146 -15.52 -14.37 -0.86
CA TYR A 146 -15.09 -13.53 0.27
C TYR A 146 -15.68 -13.99 1.61
N GLN A 147 -16.92 -14.47 1.63
CA GLN A 147 -17.57 -14.98 2.86
C GLN A 147 -16.76 -16.11 3.51
N HIS A 148 -16.26 -17.04 2.70
CA HIS A 148 -15.39 -18.12 3.19
C HIS A 148 -13.99 -17.57 3.57
N THR A 149 -13.43 -16.69 2.73
CA THR A 149 -12.09 -16.13 2.94
C THR A 149 -11.99 -15.32 4.24
N TYR A 150 -13.04 -14.56 4.57
CA TYR A 150 -13.11 -13.70 5.76
C TYR A 150 -14.04 -14.25 6.85
N GLN A 151 -14.31 -15.57 6.84
CA GLN A 151 -15.03 -16.29 7.91
C GLN A 151 -16.38 -15.67 8.26
N GLY A 152 -17.15 -15.26 7.25
CA GLY A 152 -18.48 -14.69 7.42
C GLY A 152 -18.50 -13.23 7.86
N PHE A 153 -17.35 -12.53 7.89
CA PHE A 153 -17.30 -11.10 8.17
C PHE A 153 -18.13 -10.32 7.13
N ASP A 154 -19.12 -9.56 7.60
CA ASP A 154 -19.88 -8.63 6.77
C ASP A 154 -19.31 -7.20 6.91
N PRO A 155 -18.71 -6.63 5.86
CA PRO A 155 -18.11 -5.29 5.94
C PRO A 155 -19.14 -4.17 6.12
N ARG A 156 -20.44 -4.47 5.98
CA ARG A 156 -21.54 -3.49 6.11
C ARG A 156 -22.27 -3.58 7.44
N SER A 157 -21.98 -4.60 8.27
CA SER A 157 -22.60 -4.77 9.58
C SER A 157 -21.66 -4.29 10.67
N SER A 158 -22.11 -3.32 11.50
CA SER A 158 -21.36 -2.83 12.65
C SER A 158 -21.02 -3.93 13.66
N GLU A 159 -21.87 -4.95 13.76
CA GLU A 159 -21.67 -6.11 14.64
C GLU A 159 -20.41 -6.89 14.27
N SER A 160 -20.10 -6.98 12.98
CA SER A 160 -18.87 -7.64 12.50
C SER A 160 -17.60 -6.96 13.01
N TYR A 161 -17.68 -5.67 13.37
CA TYR A 161 -16.54 -4.90 13.85
C TYR A 161 -16.27 -5.07 15.34
N ILE A 162 -17.18 -5.67 16.11
CA ILE A 162 -16.99 -5.96 17.55
C ILE A 162 -15.76 -6.83 17.79
N ILE A 163 -15.44 -7.73 16.86
CA ILE A 163 -14.24 -8.57 16.96
C ILE A 163 -12.94 -7.74 17.11
N PHE A 164 -12.90 -6.53 16.56
CA PHE A 164 -11.71 -5.67 16.64
C PHE A 164 -11.49 -5.07 18.04
N GLU A 165 -12.51 -5.08 18.90
CA GLU A 165 -12.41 -4.64 20.30
C GLU A 165 -11.51 -5.56 21.12
N PHE A 166 -11.45 -6.84 20.76
CA PHE A 166 -10.66 -7.87 21.45
C PHE A 166 -9.25 -8.05 20.88
N ILE A 167 -8.94 -7.39 19.76
CA ILE A 167 -7.61 -7.50 19.16
C ILE A 167 -6.65 -6.53 19.84
N GLN A 168 -5.95 -7.03 20.85
CA GLN A 168 -4.76 -6.37 21.39
C GLN A 168 -3.51 -6.90 20.67
N GLY A 169 -3.12 -6.20 19.61
CA GLY A 169 -2.03 -6.64 18.76
C GLY A 169 -0.65 -6.40 19.41
N LYS A 170 0.23 -7.41 19.36
CA LYS A 170 1.66 -7.33 19.73
C LYS A 170 2.37 -6.12 19.08
N ASN A 171 1.86 -5.65 17.95
CA ASN A 171 2.43 -4.58 17.15
C ASN A 171 1.76 -3.23 17.36
N MET A 172 0.75 -3.12 18.25
CA MET A 172 -0.09 -1.92 18.39
C MET A 172 0.73 -0.69 18.76
N GLU A 173 1.58 -0.77 19.78
CA GLU A 173 2.42 0.36 20.23
C GLU A 173 3.30 0.88 19.10
N ARG A 174 3.98 -0.04 18.39
CA ARG A 174 4.84 0.31 17.26
C ARG A 174 4.05 0.88 16.08
N SER A 175 2.85 0.36 15.82
CA SER A 175 1.96 0.87 14.79
C SER A 175 1.51 2.30 15.09
N VAL A 176 1.10 2.57 16.33
CA VAL A 176 0.70 3.91 16.77
C VAL A 176 1.87 4.89 16.69
N GLU A 177 3.07 4.46 17.04
CA GLU A 177 4.25 5.34 16.94
C GLU A 177 4.62 5.65 15.47
N LEU A 178 4.58 4.63 14.59
CA LEU A 178 4.73 4.84 13.14
C LEU A 178 3.72 5.86 12.62
N ALA A 179 2.44 5.64 12.94
CA ALA A 179 1.35 6.53 12.52
C ALA A 179 1.55 7.97 13.02
N ARG A 180 1.93 8.16 14.30
CA ARG A 180 2.22 9.48 14.87
C ARG A 180 3.40 10.18 14.20
N ASN A 181 4.45 9.45 13.86
CA ASN A 181 5.60 10.04 13.18
C ASN A 181 5.22 10.50 11.77
N ILE A 182 4.49 9.68 11.02
CA ILE A 182 4.00 10.03 9.69
C ILE A 182 3.04 11.22 9.77
N GLN A 183 2.03 11.16 10.65
CA GLN A 183 1.04 12.22 10.85
C GLN A 183 1.72 13.58 11.06
N ARG A 184 2.61 13.66 12.04
CA ARG A 184 3.32 14.88 12.39
C ARG A 184 4.16 15.41 11.23
N LYS A 185 4.91 14.53 10.54
CA LYS A 185 5.81 14.93 9.46
C LYS A 185 5.07 15.39 8.21
N VAL A 186 3.99 14.73 7.85
CA VAL A 186 3.16 15.17 6.72
C VAL A 186 2.45 16.49 7.05
N CYS A 187 1.82 16.61 8.22
CA CYS A 187 1.10 17.81 8.59
C CYS A 187 2.02 19.03 8.65
N SER A 188 3.24 18.89 9.20
CA SER A 188 4.21 19.99 9.26
C SER A 188 4.89 20.27 7.92
N GLY A 189 5.34 19.22 7.21
CA GLY A 189 6.16 19.35 5.98
C GLY A 189 5.36 19.69 4.74
N ALA A 190 4.13 19.16 4.62
CA ALA A 190 3.25 19.42 3.49
C ALA A 190 2.14 20.44 3.80
N ASN A 191 2.21 21.13 4.95
CA ASN A 191 1.21 22.09 5.40
C ASN A 191 -0.23 21.55 5.29
N ARG A 192 -0.45 20.34 5.88
CA ARG A 192 -1.76 19.68 5.90
C ARG A 192 -2.44 19.91 7.25
N PRO A 193 -3.74 20.24 7.30
CA PRO A 193 -4.48 20.23 8.55
C PRO A 193 -4.35 18.86 9.22
N ASP A 194 -4.05 18.84 10.52
CA ASP A 194 -3.87 17.63 11.30
C ASP A 194 -5.24 17.10 11.77
N LYS A 195 -5.65 15.95 11.23
CA LYS A 195 -6.87 15.25 11.62
C LYS A 195 -6.64 14.21 12.71
N GLY A 196 -5.37 13.94 13.04
CA GLY A 196 -4.98 13.04 14.11
C GLY A 196 -4.70 11.60 13.70
N VAL A 197 -4.35 10.82 14.73
CA VAL A 197 -4.12 9.37 14.63
C VAL A 197 -5.29 8.65 15.30
N HIS A 198 -5.92 7.75 14.56
CA HIS A 198 -7.12 7.04 14.96
C HIS A 198 -6.90 5.52 14.99
N GLN A 199 -7.90 4.82 15.52
CA GLN A 199 -8.00 3.36 15.47
C GLN A 199 -9.31 2.96 14.80
N ALA A 200 -9.25 1.94 13.95
CA ALA A 200 -10.44 1.33 13.35
C ALA A 200 -10.17 -0.10 12.88
N GLY A 201 -11.24 -0.82 12.57
CA GLY A 201 -11.23 -2.23 12.20
C GLY A 201 -10.90 -2.47 10.73
N PHE A 202 -9.73 -2.06 10.25
CA PHE A 202 -9.29 -2.33 8.88
C PHE A 202 -8.85 -3.78 8.71
N LEU A 203 -9.49 -4.52 7.82
CA LEU A 203 -9.17 -5.92 7.53
C LEU A 203 -7.73 -6.07 6.99
N VAL A 204 -7.28 -5.16 6.14
CA VAL A 204 -5.91 -5.22 5.60
C VAL A 204 -4.87 -5.16 6.71
N LEU A 205 -5.09 -4.36 7.75
CA LEU A 205 -4.18 -4.27 8.90
C LEU A 205 -4.32 -5.47 9.83
N ARG A 206 -5.54 -6.02 9.99
CA ARG A 206 -5.78 -7.24 10.79
C ARG A 206 -5.00 -8.43 10.26
N GLU A 207 -4.93 -8.57 8.97
CA GLU A 207 -4.28 -9.71 8.31
C GLU A 207 -2.74 -9.58 8.27
N THR A 208 -2.16 -8.45 8.70
CA THR A 208 -0.69 -8.26 8.76
C THR A 208 -0.09 -8.77 10.06
N SER A 209 1.14 -9.33 10.01
CA SER A 209 1.87 -9.85 11.17
C SER A 209 2.95 -8.92 11.72
N MET A 210 3.10 -7.74 11.13
CA MET A 210 4.09 -6.72 11.51
C MET A 210 3.41 -5.40 11.90
N PRO A 211 4.13 -4.41 12.47
CA PRO A 211 3.60 -3.07 12.66
C PRO A 211 3.08 -2.49 11.35
N SER A 212 1.89 -1.90 11.41
CA SER A 212 1.19 -1.45 10.20
C SER A 212 0.33 -0.22 10.48
N CYS A 213 0.15 0.63 9.46
CA CYS A 213 -0.80 1.73 9.49
C CYS A 213 -1.44 1.93 8.11
N LEU A 214 -2.58 2.60 8.11
CA LEU A 214 -3.27 3.09 6.93
C LEU A 214 -3.28 4.61 6.97
N ILE A 215 -2.97 5.22 5.85
CA ILE A 215 -2.89 6.67 5.65
C ILE A 215 -4.08 7.09 4.82
N GLU A 216 -4.76 8.15 5.25
CA GLU A 216 -5.75 8.89 4.48
C GLU A 216 -5.16 10.24 4.08
N LEU A 217 -4.82 10.38 2.81
CA LEU A 217 -4.08 11.53 2.28
C LEU A 217 -4.84 12.85 2.33
N GLY A 218 -6.17 12.78 2.34
CA GLY A 218 -7.10 13.90 2.31
C GLY A 218 -8.47 13.44 1.86
N PHE A 219 -9.34 14.36 1.46
CA PHE A 219 -10.75 14.08 1.14
C PHE A 219 -11.05 14.34 -0.34
N ILE A 220 -11.09 13.28 -1.14
CA ILE A 220 -11.30 13.36 -2.60
C ILE A 220 -12.62 14.02 -3.00
N THR A 221 -13.63 13.97 -2.11
CA THR A 221 -14.95 14.59 -2.34
C THR A 221 -14.98 16.08 -2.03
N THR A 222 -13.89 16.66 -1.52
CA THR A 222 -13.73 18.10 -1.29
C THR A 222 -12.90 18.69 -2.41
N ALA A 223 -13.45 19.62 -3.18
CA ALA A 223 -12.91 20.05 -4.47
C ALA A 223 -11.48 20.64 -4.40
N ASP A 224 -11.13 21.38 -3.37
CA ASP A 224 -9.79 21.93 -3.17
C ASP A 224 -8.79 20.85 -2.69
N GLU A 225 -9.24 19.89 -1.88
CA GLU A 225 -8.47 18.71 -1.50
C GLU A 225 -8.16 17.84 -2.72
N GLU A 226 -9.17 17.57 -3.55
CA GLU A 226 -8.98 16.79 -4.77
C GLU A 226 -7.95 17.44 -5.70
N ARG A 227 -8.03 18.78 -5.92
CA ARG A 227 -7.03 19.50 -6.70
C ARG A 227 -5.63 19.40 -6.10
N LEU A 228 -5.52 19.56 -4.78
CA LEU A 228 -4.26 19.42 -4.05
C LEU A 228 -3.65 18.03 -4.25
N LEU A 229 -4.45 16.97 -4.13
CA LEU A 229 -4.01 15.58 -4.25
C LEU A 229 -3.67 15.17 -5.70
N ASN A 230 -4.01 16.00 -6.68
CA ASN A 230 -3.62 15.84 -8.09
C ASN A 230 -2.51 16.80 -8.53
N ASP A 231 -2.06 17.70 -7.65
CA ASP A 231 -0.93 18.59 -7.90
C ASP A 231 0.40 17.88 -7.60
N ALA A 232 1.30 17.84 -8.58
CA ALA A 232 2.54 17.08 -8.50
C ALA A 232 3.45 17.54 -7.35
N SER A 233 3.52 18.85 -7.11
CA SER A 233 4.34 19.43 -6.03
C SER A 233 3.77 19.06 -4.66
N ARG A 234 2.45 19.11 -4.51
CA ARG A 234 1.77 18.76 -3.26
C ARG A 234 1.86 17.26 -2.95
N VAL A 235 1.76 16.43 -3.98
CA VAL A 235 1.97 14.98 -3.87
C VAL A 235 3.40 14.68 -3.42
N ASP A 236 4.38 15.40 -3.97
CA ASP A 236 5.79 15.26 -3.57
C ASP A 236 6.01 15.67 -2.11
N ASP A 237 5.46 16.79 -1.66
CA ASP A 237 5.53 17.24 -0.27
C ASP A 237 4.94 16.19 0.69
N ILE A 238 3.78 15.61 0.35
CA ILE A 238 3.14 14.56 1.15
C ILE A 238 4.00 13.31 1.19
N ALA A 239 4.48 12.84 0.04
CA ALA A 239 5.33 11.65 -0.06
C ALA A 239 6.65 11.81 0.72
N ARG A 240 7.26 12.99 0.69
CA ARG A 240 8.43 13.33 1.48
C ARG A 240 8.13 13.31 2.98
N GLY A 241 6.99 13.86 3.40
CA GLY A 241 6.56 13.82 4.79
C GLY A 241 6.33 12.39 5.29
N ILE A 242 5.74 11.50 4.46
CA ILE A 242 5.60 10.06 4.78
C ILE A 242 6.99 9.42 4.93
N TYR A 243 7.92 9.69 4.00
CA TYR A 243 9.30 9.22 4.07
C TYR A 243 10.00 9.65 5.36
N GLU A 244 9.93 10.93 5.73
CA GLU A 244 10.55 11.45 6.95
C GLU A 244 9.96 10.82 8.21
N GLY A 245 8.64 10.59 8.25
CA GLY A 245 7.98 9.90 9.35
C GLY A 245 8.42 8.44 9.46
N PHE A 246 8.52 7.73 8.35
CA PHE A 246 9.08 6.39 8.27
C PHE A 246 10.54 6.35 8.73
N ALA A 247 11.36 7.26 8.25
CA ALA A 247 12.77 7.36 8.60
C ALA A 247 12.98 7.57 10.11
N GLN A 248 12.18 8.45 10.72
CA GLN A 248 12.22 8.67 12.15
C GLN A 248 11.84 7.43 12.96
N TYR A 249 10.81 6.69 12.51
CA TYR A 249 10.43 5.43 13.12
C TYR A 249 11.54 4.39 12.98
N ARG A 250 12.08 4.21 11.78
CA ARG A 250 13.15 3.25 11.51
C ARG A 250 14.38 3.50 12.38
N ASN A 251 14.82 4.74 12.48
CA ASN A 251 15.97 5.11 13.32
C ASN A 251 15.83 4.68 14.79
N LYS A 252 14.60 4.63 15.29
CA LYS A 252 14.33 4.20 16.66
C LYS A 252 14.32 2.68 16.83
N TYR A 253 13.80 1.95 15.86
CA TYR A 253 13.46 0.53 16.01
C TYR A 253 14.33 -0.43 15.21
N ASP A 254 14.98 0.03 14.14
CA ASP A 254 15.87 -0.80 13.33
C ASP A 254 17.31 -0.71 13.88
N LYS A 255 17.72 -1.80 14.52
CA LYS A 255 19.08 -1.93 15.06
C LYS A 255 20.11 -2.34 14.00
N SER A 256 19.68 -2.63 12.77
CA SER A 256 20.53 -3.08 11.66
C SER A 256 20.99 -1.93 10.76
N ILE A 257 20.66 -0.67 11.09
CA ILE A 257 21.03 0.49 10.29
C ILE A 257 22.55 0.58 10.19
N SER A 258 23.06 0.37 8.99
CA SER A 258 24.48 0.53 8.65
C SER A 258 24.80 1.86 7.97
N VAL A 259 23.77 2.51 7.41
CA VAL A 259 23.88 3.78 6.70
C VAL A 259 23.15 4.86 7.50
N PRO A 260 23.83 5.97 7.86
CA PRO A 260 23.17 7.07 8.55
C PRO A 260 21.98 7.61 7.74
N TYR A 261 20.92 8.00 8.45
CA TYR A 261 19.78 8.68 7.87
C TYR A 261 20.22 9.95 7.13
N ARG A 262 19.76 10.12 5.91
CA ARG A 262 19.90 11.35 5.14
C ARG A 262 18.54 12.02 5.03
N ALA A 263 18.51 13.36 5.14
CA ALA A 263 17.34 14.12 4.76
C ALA A 263 16.98 13.84 3.30
N ALA A 264 15.70 13.92 2.96
CA ALA A 264 15.27 13.71 1.58
C ALA A 264 15.93 14.76 0.67
N ASP A 265 16.49 14.30 -0.46
CA ASP A 265 16.90 15.22 -1.50
C ASP A 265 15.68 15.98 -2.04
N THR A 266 15.86 17.26 -2.32
CA THR A 266 14.78 18.14 -2.77
C THR A 266 14.43 17.97 -4.24
N GLU A 267 15.14 17.11 -4.96
CA GLU A 267 14.85 16.86 -6.37
C GLU A 267 13.61 15.98 -6.53
N SER A 268 12.48 16.62 -6.80
CA SER A 268 11.20 15.94 -7.02
C SER A 268 11.17 15.25 -8.39
N VAL A 269 10.62 14.04 -8.43
CA VAL A 269 10.32 13.39 -9.71
C VAL A 269 8.86 13.70 -10.04
N PRO A 270 8.57 14.33 -11.18
CA PRO A 270 7.20 14.68 -11.55
C PRO A 270 6.27 13.45 -11.53
N VAL A 271 5.17 13.55 -10.79
CA VAL A 271 4.18 12.47 -10.63
C VAL A 271 3.56 12.06 -11.97
N ALA A 272 3.36 13.02 -12.88
CA ALA A 272 2.87 12.76 -14.22
C ALA A 272 3.77 11.77 -14.99
N LYS A 273 5.09 11.81 -14.77
CA LYS A 273 6.04 10.89 -15.38
C LYS A 273 5.93 9.47 -14.82
N ILE A 274 5.63 9.34 -13.52
CA ILE A 274 5.44 8.03 -12.88
C ILE A 274 4.22 7.31 -13.46
N VAL A 275 3.13 8.06 -13.67
CA VAL A 275 1.87 7.51 -14.21
C VAL A 275 2.01 7.21 -15.71
N SER A 276 2.78 8.02 -16.46
CA SER A 276 3.06 7.78 -17.88
C SER A 276 3.92 6.53 -18.10
N ASP A 277 4.97 6.35 -17.29
CA ASP A 277 5.85 5.18 -17.39
C ASP A 277 5.09 3.88 -17.10
N THR A 278 4.18 3.89 -16.12
CA THR A 278 3.32 2.73 -15.83
C THR A 278 2.28 2.47 -16.94
N LYS A 279 1.87 3.48 -17.68
CA LYS A 279 0.98 3.32 -18.83
C LYS A 279 1.72 2.71 -20.02
N GLN A 280 2.94 3.14 -20.26
CA GLN A 280 3.79 2.67 -21.35
C GLN A 280 4.18 1.19 -21.18
N GLU A 281 4.56 0.75 -19.96
CA GLU A 281 4.79 -0.66 -19.63
C GLU A 281 3.53 -1.54 -19.85
N LYS A 282 2.34 -0.99 -19.62
CA LYS A 282 1.10 -1.72 -19.83
C LYS A 282 0.74 -1.85 -21.30
N ASP A 283 1.02 -0.83 -22.08
CA ASP A 283 0.78 -0.83 -23.53
C ASP A 283 1.80 -1.76 -24.23
N GLU A 284 3.05 -1.82 -23.78
CA GLU A 284 4.07 -2.75 -24.26
C GLU A 284 3.72 -4.21 -23.95
N ARG A 285 3.27 -4.54 -22.72
CA ARG A 285 2.80 -5.90 -22.37
C ARG A 285 1.57 -6.32 -23.18
N ARG A 286 0.67 -5.39 -23.46
CA ARG A 286 -0.53 -5.66 -24.26
C ARG A 286 -0.17 -5.91 -25.74
N ALA A 287 0.90 -5.28 -26.24
CA ALA A 287 1.42 -5.53 -27.57
C ALA A 287 2.12 -6.91 -27.65
N GLU A 288 2.87 -7.30 -26.62
CA GLU A 288 3.47 -8.63 -26.51
C GLU A 288 2.43 -9.75 -26.40
N GLU A 289 1.39 -9.57 -25.59
CA GLU A 289 0.28 -10.54 -25.48
C GLU A 289 -0.53 -10.67 -26.78
N ALA A 290 -0.65 -9.59 -27.56
CA ALA A 290 -1.33 -9.61 -28.85
C ALA A 290 -0.51 -10.33 -29.94
N ASP A 291 0.80 -10.30 -29.86
CA ASP A 291 1.70 -10.96 -30.83
C ASP A 291 1.88 -12.47 -30.52
N THR A 292 1.64 -12.88 -29.26
CA THR A 292 1.72 -14.29 -28.82
C THR A 292 0.39 -15.04 -28.95
N ALA A 293 -0.71 -14.37 -29.31
CA ALA A 293 -2.00 -15.03 -29.48
C ALA A 293 -2.00 -15.87 -30.79
N PRO A 294 -2.40 -17.15 -30.76
CA PRO A 294 -2.42 -17.99 -31.94
C PRO A 294 -3.37 -17.43 -32.98
N ARG A 295 -2.84 -17.08 -34.17
CA ARG A 295 -3.63 -16.67 -35.33
C ARG A 295 -4.67 -17.75 -35.64
N ARG A 296 -5.91 -17.50 -35.32
CA ARG A 296 -7.05 -18.29 -35.83
C ARG A 296 -7.09 -18.14 -37.34
N THR A 297 -6.68 -19.17 -38.06
CA THR A 297 -6.90 -19.34 -39.49
C THR A 297 -8.39 -19.33 -39.72
N VAL A 298 -8.87 -18.28 -40.38
CA VAL A 298 -10.22 -18.25 -40.98
C VAL A 298 -10.23 -19.23 -42.15
N LYS A 299 -10.66 -20.47 -41.90
CA LYS A 299 -11.08 -21.36 -42.99
C LYS A 299 -12.50 -20.95 -43.38
N GLN A 300 -12.60 -20.59 -44.65
CA GLN A 300 -13.79 -20.38 -45.45
C GLN A 300 -14.99 -21.27 -45.06
N VAL A 301 -16.11 -20.64 -44.80
CA VAL A 301 -17.44 -21.23 -44.97
C VAL A 301 -18.13 -20.47 -46.07
N GLU A 302 -17.75 -20.75 -47.32
CA GLU A 302 -18.65 -20.60 -48.47
C GLU A 302 -19.41 -21.92 -48.65
N THR A 303 -20.62 -21.77 -49.15
CA THR A 303 -21.60 -22.81 -49.56
C THR A 303 -22.59 -23.30 -48.51
N ARG A 304 -23.70 -22.58 -48.41
CA ARG A 304 -25.07 -23.15 -48.51
C ARG A 304 -26.17 -22.08 -48.44
N ALA A 305 -26.30 -21.40 -49.56
CA ALA A 305 -27.56 -20.69 -49.86
C ALA A 305 -27.97 -21.12 -51.27
N THR A 306 -28.73 -22.19 -51.39
CA THR A 306 -29.64 -22.46 -52.55
C THR A 306 -30.38 -23.78 -52.24
N LYS A 307 -31.60 -23.64 -51.82
CA LYS A 307 -32.77 -24.51 -52.09
C LYS A 307 -33.80 -24.45 -50.97
N ALA A 308 -34.72 -23.56 -51.09
CA ALA A 308 -36.08 -23.78 -50.67
C ALA A 308 -36.96 -22.69 -51.31
N LYS A 309 -37.22 -22.82 -52.62
CA LYS A 309 -38.41 -22.32 -53.26
C LYS A 309 -39.13 -23.54 -53.82
N THR A 310 -40.46 -23.55 -53.66
CA THR A 310 -41.47 -24.42 -54.25
C THR A 310 -41.87 -25.60 -53.34
N VAL A 311 -43.02 -25.50 -52.69
CA VAL A 311 -44.25 -26.21 -52.93
C VAL A 311 -45.27 -25.78 -51.87
N GLN A 312 -46.38 -25.15 -52.38
CA GLN A 312 -47.76 -25.01 -51.87
C GLN A 312 -47.97 -24.54 -50.43
#